data_3cbe1246cc16abf60bdcfb4c0b01fd1e
#
_entry.id   3cbe1246cc16abf60bdcfb4c0b01fd1e
#
_cell.length_a   1.000
_cell.length_b   1.000
_cell.length_c   1.000
_cell.angle_alpha   90.00
_cell.angle_beta   90.00
_cell.angle_gamma   90.00
#
_symmetry.space_group_name_H-M   'P 1'
#
loop_
_entity.id
_entity.type
_entity.pdbx_description
1 polymer ?
#
loop_
_entity_poly.entity_id
_entity_poly.type
_entity_poly.pdbx_seq_one_letter_code
_entity_poly.pdbx_strand_id
1 'polypeptide(L)'
;MSSEKEKLIVFDTTLRDGEQSPGASMTKEEKLRIAKLLERMKVDVIEAGFAISSQGDFEAIQLISDNVHQSIVCSLSRAITADIHRAGEALKKANAGRIHTFIATSPIHMQHKLKMEPDEVIHQAIGAVKLARNLINDVEFSLEDASRSDFEFMCRVTEQVINAGARTINFPDTVGYAAPGEYGQIIKRLIENVPNSDKAVFSVHCHNDLGLACLLYTSPSPRDRY
;
A
#
# COMPACT_ATOMS: atom_id res chain seq x y z
N MET A 1 1.35 30.64 15.73
CA MET A 1 1.81 29.38 15.16
C MET A 1 0.94 29.11 13.95
N SER A 2 1.49 29.22 12.73
CA SER A 2 0.76 28.85 11.51
C SER A 2 0.57 27.34 11.54
N SER A 3 -0.67 26.87 11.60
CA SER A 3 -0.96 25.45 11.36
C SER A 3 -0.55 25.17 9.90
N GLU A 4 0.61 24.56 9.70
CA GLU A 4 0.86 23.92 8.41
C GLU A 4 -0.30 22.97 8.18
N LYS A 5 -1.02 23.18 7.08
CA LYS A 5 -2.09 22.26 6.69
C LYS A 5 -1.46 20.91 6.38
N GLU A 6 -1.84 19.88 7.10
CA GLU A 6 -1.43 18.52 6.81
C GLU A 6 -1.80 18.18 5.34
N LYS A 7 -0.81 17.70 4.59
CA LYS A 7 -1.02 17.31 3.20
C LYS A 7 -1.64 15.91 3.13
N LEU A 8 -2.81 15.79 2.53
CA LEU A 8 -3.35 14.51 2.13
C LEU A 8 -2.56 13.97 0.92
N ILE A 9 -2.07 12.72 1.01
CA ILE A 9 -1.38 12.02 -0.07
C ILE A 9 -2.37 11.09 -0.74
N VAL A 10 -2.56 11.25 -2.05
CA VAL A 10 -3.43 10.39 -2.86
C VAL A 10 -2.60 9.30 -3.51
N PHE A 11 -2.94 8.05 -3.17
CA PHE A 11 -2.34 6.84 -3.73
C PHE A 11 -3.36 6.13 -4.63
N ASP A 12 -3.11 6.10 -5.94
CA ASP A 12 -4.01 5.50 -6.92
C ASP A 12 -3.58 4.07 -7.26
N THR A 13 -4.50 3.13 -7.18
CA THR A 13 -4.27 1.70 -7.45
C THR A 13 -5.01 1.20 -8.69
N THR A 14 -5.50 2.08 -9.55
CA THR A 14 -6.24 1.71 -10.77
C THR A 14 -5.46 0.72 -11.64
N LEU A 15 -4.15 0.93 -11.79
CA LEU A 15 -3.28 0.13 -12.66
C LEU A 15 -2.78 -1.16 -12.02
N ARG A 16 -3.14 -1.44 -10.77
CA ARG A 16 -2.80 -2.67 -10.07
C ARG A 16 -4.04 -3.37 -9.53
N ASP A 17 -4.70 -2.82 -8.49
CA ASP A 17 -5.87 -3.42 -7.87
C ASP A 17 -7.09 -3.33 -8.79
N GLY A 18 -7.28 -2.18 -9.42
CA GLY A 18 -8.36 -1.96 -10.38
C GLY A 18 -8.28 -2.92 -11.58
N GLU A 19 -7.08 -3.19 -12.07
CA GLU A 19 -6.86 -4.14 -13.18
C GLU A 19 -7.17 -5.59 -12.81
N GLN A 20 -7.18 -5.95 -11.54
CA GLN A 20 -7.54 -7.31 -11.07
C GLN A 20 -9.03 -7.60 -11.21
N SER A 21 -9.85 -6.60 -11.47
CA SER A 21 -11.28 -6.80 -11.75
C SER A 21 -11.48 -7.55 -13.06
N PRO A 22 -12.44 -8.49 -13.13
CA PRO A 22 -12.73 -9.24 -14.36
C PRO A 22 -13.01 -8.31 -15.55
N GLY A 23 -12.27 -8.50 -16.65
CA GLY A 23 -12.43 -7.71 -17.88
C GLY A 23 -11.71 -6.34 -17.87
N ALA A 24 -10.99 -6.00 -16.82
CA ALA A 24 -10.27 -4.72 -16.71
C ALA A 24 -8.78 -4.81 -17.09
N SER A 25 -8.32 -5.94 -17.64
CA SER A 25 -6.93 -6.10 -18.09
C SER A 25 -6.57 -5.10 -19.17
N MET A 26 -5.39 -4.51 -19.06
CA MET A 26 -4.90 -3.44 -19.93
C MET A 26 -3.59 -3.82 -20.61
N THR A 27 -3.38 -3.31 -21.83
CA THR A 27 -2.07 -3.33 -22.47
C THR A 27 -1.14 -2.33 -21.78
N LYS A 28 0.17 -2.49 -21.95
CA LYS A 28 1.16 -1.56 -21.38
C LYS A 28 0.99 -0.13 -21.89
N GLU A 29 0.53 0.03 -23.14
CA GLU A 29 0.25 1.34 -23.75
C GLU A 29 -0.98 2.01 -23.13
N GLU A 30 -2.01 1.23 -22.83
CA GLU A 30 -3.21 1.73 -22.10
C GLU A 30 -2.86 2.11 -20.67
N LYS A 31 -2.08 1.27 -19.97
CA LYS A 31 -1.58 1.59 -18.62
C LYS A 31 -0.78 2.90 -18.62
N LEU A 32 0.11 3.10 -19.59
CA LEU A 32 0.87 4.34 -19.72
C LEU A 32 -0.03 5.56 -19.95
N ARG A 33 -1.07 5.44 -20.79
CA ARG A 33 -2.02 6.54 -21.03
C ARG A 33 -2.74 6.93 -19.74
N ILE A 34 -3.20 5.96 -18.98
CA ILE A 34 -3.86 6.19 -17.67
C ILE A 34 -2.87 6.81 -16.68
N ALA A 35 -1.65 6.27 -16.56
CA ALA A 35 -0.62 6.81 -15.68
C ALA A 35 -0.34 8.30 -15.97
N LYS A 36 -0.22 8.69 -17.25
CA LYS A 36 -0.06 10.10 -17.63
C LYS A 36 -1.28 10.97 -17.32
N LEU A 37 -2.49 10.43 -17.34
CA LEU A 37 -3.69 11.14 -16.92
C LEU A 37 -3.70 11.35 -15.40
N LEU A 38 -3.38 10.31 -14.62
CA LEU A 38 -3.26 10.38 -13.17
C LEU A 38 -2.20 11.40 -12.74
N GLU A 39 -1.04 11.41 -13.39
CA GLU A 39 0.00 12.41 -13.18
C GLU A 39 -0.50 13.84 -13.45
N ARG A 40 -1.21 14.06 -14.56
CA ARG A 40 -1.83 15.37 -14.87
C ARG A 40 -2.89 15.79 -13.85
N MET A 41 -3.58 14.84 -13.24
CA MET A 41 -4.50 15.06 -12.13
C MET A 41 -3.77 15.32 -10.81
N LYS A 42 -2.45 15.27 -10.79
CA LYS A 42 -1.58 15.45 -9.62
C LYS A 42 -1.80 14.40 -8.52
N VAL A 43 -2.07 13.17 -8.91
CA VAL A 43 -2.01 12.02 -8.01
C VAL A 43 -0.57 11.89 -7.50
N ASP A 44 -0.41 11.76 -6.19
CA ASP A 44 0.93 11.73 -5.57
C ASP A 44 1.67 10.42 -5.84
N VAL A 45 0.98 9.28 -5.76
CA VAL A 45 1.56 7.94 -5.97
C VAL A 45 0.68 7.13 -6.92
N ILE A 46 1.27 6.51 -7.93
CA ILE A 46 0.60 5.65 -8.91
C ILE A 46 1.16 4.23 -8.76
N GLU A 47 0.35 3.29 -8.28
CA GLU A 47 0.71 1.88 -8.24
C GLU A 47 0.55 1.27 -9.62
N ALA A 48 1.66 1.13 -10.33
CA ALA A 48 1.69 0.80 -11.76
C ALA A 48 1.48 -0.68 -12.08
N GLY A 49 1.60 -1.55 -11.08
CA GLY A 49 1.38 -2.99 -11.25
C GLY A 49 2.15 -3.84 -10.24
N PHE A 50 2.24 -5.13 -10.56
CA PHE A 50 2.92 -6.15 -9.77
C PHE A 50 4.01 -6.83 -10.63
N ALA A 51 5.25 -6.37 -10.51
CA ALA A 51 6.35 -6.68 -11.43
C ALA A 51 6.66 -8.17 -11.62
N ILE A 52 6.35 -9.01 -10.62
CA ILE A 52 6.62 -10.45 -10.67
C ILE A 52 5.49 -11.25 -11.32
N SER A 53 4.29 -10.67 -11.46
CA SER A 53 3.10 -11.39 -11.94
C SER A 53 3.25 -11.84 -13.39
N SER A 54 3.85 -11.01 -14.24
CA SER A 54 4.11 -11.33 -15.65
C SER A 54 5.24 -10.47 -16.24
N GLN A 55 5.77 -10.89 -17.38
CA GLN A 55 6.71 -10.07 -18.13
C GLN A 55 6.05 -8.78 -18.65
N GLY A 56 4.75 -8.84 -19.01
CA GLY A 56 3.97 -7.68 -19.44
C GLY A 56 3.83 -6.62 -18.34
N ASP A 57 3.54 -7.04 -17.11
CA ASP A 57 3.47 -6.12 -15.95
C ASP A 57 4.82 -5.48 -15.66
N PHE A 58 5.88 -6.27 -15.70
CA PHE A 58 7.23 -5.74 -15.55
C PHE A 58 7.55 -4.65 -16.57
N GLU A 59 7.29 -4.92 -17.85
CA GLU A 59 7.50 -3.96 -18.95
C GLU A 59 6.60 -2.73 -18.83
N ALA A 60 5.36 -2.90 -18.37
CA ALA A 60 4.44 -1.79 -18.14
C ALA A 60 4.96 -0.86 -17.03
N ILE A 61 5.42 -1.42 -15.91
CA ILE A 61 6.01 -0.62 -14.82
C ILE A 61 7.27 0.11 -15.30
N GLN A 62 8.15 -0.56 -16.07
CA GLN A 62 9.33 0.10 -16.65
C GLN A 62 8.94 1.25 -17.58
N LEU A 63 7.97 1.03 -18.45
CA LEU A 63 7.49 2.04 -19.39
C LEU A 63 6.89 3.26 -18.66
N ILE A 64 6.12 3.02 -17.60
CA ILE A 64 5.57 4.09 -16.76
C ILE A 64 6.70 4.81 -16.02
N SER A 65 7.68 4.09 -15.47
CA SER A 65 8.85 4.66 -14.79
C SER A 65 9.68 5.57 -15.68
N ASP A 66 9.77 5.25 -16.96
CA ASP A 66 10.48 6.07 -17.94
C ASP A 66 9.73 7.34 -18.36
N ASN A 67 8.43 7.43 -18.12
CA ASN A 67 7.55 8.46 -18.70
C ASN A 67 6.78 9.31 -17.69
N VAL A 68 6.69 8.90 -16.44
CA VAL A 68 6.03 9.63 -15.34
C VAL A 68 7.10 10.27 -14.46
N HIS A 69 7.04 11.58 -14.25
CA HIS A 69 8.11 12.35 -13.60
C HIS A 69 7.64 13.18 -12.40
N GLN A 70 6.34 13.47 -12.28
CA GLN A 70 5.80 14.31 -11.20
C GLN A 70 5.11 13.51 -10.11
N SER A 71 4.66 12.28 -10.40
CA SER A 71 4.12 11.34 -9.44
C SER A 71 5.17 10.29 -9.05
N ILE A 72 5.05 9.73 -7.86
CA ILE A 72 5.83 8.56 -7.44
C ILE A 72 5.28 7.34 -8.17
N VAL A 73 6.13 6.59 -8.87
CA VAL A 73 5.75 5.31 -9.48
C VAL A 73 5.98 4.20 -8.46
N CYS A 74 4.94 3.42 -8.19
CA CYS A 74 4.97 2.35 -7.20
C CYS A 74 4.83 0.97 -7.86
N SER A 75 5.53 -0.03 -7.34
CA SER A 75 5.35 -1.44 -7.69
C SER A 75 5.04 -2.27 -6.46
N LEU A 76 3.98 -3.08 -6.56
CA LEU A 76 3.65 -4.06 -5.53
C LEU A 76 4.67 -5.21 -5.53
N SER A 77 4.93 -5.77 -4.33
CA SER A 77 5.72 -6.98 -4.13
C SER A 77 5.25 -7.71 -2.88
N ARG A 78 5.19 -9.04 -2.91
CA ARG A 78 5.07 -9.81 -1.68
C ARG A 78 6.36 -9.64 -0.86
N ALA A 79 6.29 -9.92 0.45
CA ALA A 79 7.46 -9.92 1.32
C ALA A 79 8.39 -11.11 1.02
N ILE A 80 8.81 -11.25 -0.25
CA ILE A 80 9.65 -12.32 -0.80
C ILE A 80 10.79 -11.70 -1.60
N THR A 81 11.99 -12.19 -1.39
CA THR A 81 13.22 -11.63 -2.00
C THR A 81 13.12 -11.44 -3.51
N ALA A 82 12.64 -12.45 -4.25
CA ALA A 82 12.52 -12.39 -5.70
C ALA A 82 11.56 -11.28 -6.17
N ASP A 83 10.42 -11.13 -5.50
CA ASP A 83 9.42 -10.10 -5.83
C ASP A 83 9.98 -8.70 -5.62
N ILE A 84 10.66 -8.48 -4.48
CA ILE A 84 11.25 -7.18 -4.12
C ILE A 84 12.36 -6.78 -5.09
N HIS A 85 13.24 -7.71 -5.47
CA HIS A 85 14.24 -7.44 -6.49
C HIS A 85 13.61 -7.11 -7.84
N ARG A 86 12.57 -7.86 -8.24
CA ARG A 86 11.87 -7.62 -9.50
C ARG A 86 11.19 -6.24 -9.54
N ALA A 87 10.59 -5.83 -8.41
CA ALA A 87 10.02 -4.49 -8.25
C ALA A 87 11.11 -3.39 -8.36
N GLY A 88 12.24 -3.59 -7.67
CA GLY A 88 13.37 -2.66 -7.72
C GLY A 88 13.95 -2.51 -9.13
N GLU A 89 14.07 -3.62 -9.89
CA GLU A 89 14.51 -3.59 -11.28
C GLU A 89 13.53 -2.82 -12.19
N ALA A 90 12.23 -3.04 -12.00
CA ALA A 90 11.20 -2.36 -12.79
C ALA A 90 11.18 -0.84 -12.54
N LEU A 91 11.48 -0.41 -11.31
CA LEU A 91 11.49 0.99 -10.89
C LEU A 91 12.83 1.70 -11.11
N LYS A 92 13.86 1.02 -11.64
CA LYS A 92 15.24 1.54 -11.72
C LYS A 92 15.35 2.90 -12.42
N LYS A 93 14.46 3.19 -13.36
CA LYS A 93 14.46 4.43 -14.14
C LYS A 93 13.43 5.46 -13.65
N ALA A 94 12.66 5.15 -12.63
CA ALA A 94 11.69 6.09 -12.07
C ALA A 94 12.41 7.32 -11.49
N ASN A 95 11.91 8.49 -11.80
CA ASN A 95 12.38 9.75 -11.19
C ASN A 95 12.16 9.73 -9.66
N ALA A 96 11.00 9.25 -9.24
CA ALA A 96 10.68 8.92 -7.86
C ALA A 96 9.98 7.56 -7.85
N GLY A 97 10.56 6.57 -7.16
CA GLY A 97 10.03 5.22 -7.10
C GLY A 97 9.71 4.80 -5.68
N ARG A 98 8.69 3.95 -5.51
CA ARG A 98 8.31 3.30 -4.26
C ARG A 98 8.19 1.79 -4.45
N ILE A 99 8.76 1.01 -3.54
CA ILE A 99 8.43 -0.41 -3.42
C ILE A 99 7.35 -0.53 -2.34
N HIS A 100 6.20 -1.10 -2.73
CA HIS A 100 5.12 -1.44 -1.84
C HIS A 100 5.20 -2.94 -1.55
N THR A 101 5.60 -3.33 -0.34
CA THR A 101 5.65 -4.73 0.06
C THR A 101 4.60 -5.05 1.12
N PHE A 102 4.13 -6.29 1.17
CA PHE A 102 3.07 -6.70 2.08
C PHE A 102 3.21 -8.13 2.57
N ILE A 103 2.63 -8.39 3.73
CA ILE A 103 2.36 -9.72 4.25
C ILE A 103 1.03 -9.74 4.99
N ALA A 104 0.32 -10.86 4.96
CA ALA A 104 -0.94 -10.98 5.68
C ALA A 104 -0.73 -11.08 7.20
N THR A 105 -1.58 -10.38 7.95
CA THR A 105 -1.48 -10.27 9.42
C THR A 105 -2.68 -10.83 10.17
N SER A 106 -3.75 -11.22 9.47
CA SER A 106 -4.89 -11.84 10.11
C SER A 106 -4.62 -13.29 10.50
N PRO A 107 -5.17 -13.77 11.63
CA PRO A 107 -4.97 -15.14 12.11
C PRO A 107 -5.31 -16.20 11.05
N ILE A 108 -6.40 -16.01 10.33
CA ILE A 108 -6.83 -16.93 9.27
C ILE A 108 -5.79 -17.06 8.14
N HIS A 109 -5.18 -15.95 7.74
CA HIS A 109 -4.15 -15.96 6.70
C HIS A 109 -2.81 -16.50 7.22
N MET A 110 -2.40 -16.16 8.43
CA MET A 110 -1.19 -16.73 9.03
C MET A 110 -1.29 -18.25 9.13
N GLN A 111 -2.42 -18.77 9.60
CA GLN A 111 -2.62 -20.21 9.79
C GLN A 111 -2.76 -20.97 8.46
N HIS A 112 -3.57 -20.49 7.53
CA HIS A 112 -3.99 -21.27 6.35
C HIS A 112 -3.22 -20.92 5.07
N LYS A 113 -2.87 -19.64 4.87
CA LYS A 113 -2.17 -19.14 3.67
C LYS A 113 -0.65 -19.18 3.86
N LEU A 114 -0.16 -18.57 4.92
CA LEU A 114 1.28 -18.44 5.17
C LEU A 114 1.85 -19.68 5.88
N LYS A 115 1.07 -20.31 6.75
CA LYS A 115 1.51 -21.41 7.65
C LYS A 115 2.71 -20.98 8.51
N MET A 116 2.60 -19.79 9.09
CA MET A 116 3.64 -19.13 9.86
C MET A 116 3.10 -18.70 11.22
N GLU A 117 3.97 -18.78 12.22
CA GLU A 117 3.72 -18.19 13.53
C GLU A 117 3.87 -16.66 13.49
N PRO A 118 3.22 -15.91 14.39
CA PRO A 118 3.26 -14.43 14.39
C PRO A 118 4.68 -13.84 14.37
N ASP A 119 5.61 -14.42 15.12
CA ASP A 119 6.99 -13.92 15.16
C ASP A 119 7.75 -14.17 13.85
N GLU A 120 7.44 -15.25 13.12
CA GLU A 120 7.99 -15.52 11.79
C GLU A 120 7.50 -14.50 10.78
N VAL A 121 6.20 -14.11 10.86
CA VAL A 121 5.62 -13.04 10.02
C VAL A 121 6.33 -11.71 10.27
N ILE A 122 6.60 -11.35 11.53
CA ILE A 122 7.36 -10.14 11.88
C ILE A 122 8.78 -10.20 11.29
N HIS A 123 9.48 -11.31 11.46
CA HIS A 123 10.83 -11.47 10.91
C HIS A 123 10.87 -11.31 9.39
N GLN A 124 9.90 -11.92 8.70
CA GLN A 124 9.80 -11.79 7.24
C GLN A 124 9.48 -10.35 6.83
N ALA A 125 8.56 -9.67 7.52
CA ALA A 125 8.23 -8.27 7.27
C ALA A 125 9.45 -7.34 7.41
N ILE A 126 10.20 -7.49 8.51
CA ILE A 126 11.45 -6.74 8.76
C ILE A 126 12.46 -6.98 7.64
N GLY A 127 12.68 -8.26 7.28
CA GLY A 127 13.61 -8.63 6.21
C GLY A 127 13.23 -8.03 4.86
N ALA A 128 11.95 -8.07 4.52
CA ALA A 128 11.41 -7.51 3.29
C ALA A 128 11.58 -5.99 3.22
N VAL A 129 11.23 -5.26 4.29
CA VAL A 129 11.41 -3.80 4.35
C VAL A 129 12.88 -3.42 4.23
N LYS A 130 13.78 -4.08 4.97
CA LYS A 130 15.23 -3.83 4.88
C LYS A 130 15.76 -4.06 3.47
N LEU A 131 15.35 -5.16 2.83
CA LEU A 131 15.75 -5.46 1.45
C LEU A 131 15.24 -4.39 0.48
N ALA A 132 13.97 -4.02 0.57
CA ALA A 132 13.39 -2.97 -0.26
C ALA A 132 14.12 -1.62 -0.05
N ARG A 133 14.45 -1.26 1.19
CA ARG A 133 15.22 -0.06 1.53
C ARG A 133 16.63 -0.04 0.94
N ASN A 134 17.25 -1.18 0.73
CA ASN A 134 18.54 -1.26 0.06
C ASN A 134 18.44 -0.97 -1.46
N LEU A 135 17.27 -1.12 -2.05
CA LEU A 135 17.04 -0.91 -3.47
C LEU A 135 16.47 0.49 -3.77
N ILE A 136 15.63 1.02 -2.88
CA ILE A 136 14.93 2.30 -3.06
C ILE A 136 14.72 3.02 -1.73
N ASN A 137 14.65 4.35 -1.77
CA ASN A 137 14.52 5.16 -0.56
C ASN A 137 13.10 5.25 0.00
N ASP A 138 12.09 5.00 -0.79
CA ASP A 138 10.68 5.07 -0.37
C ASP A 138 10.07 3.67 -0.37
N VAL A 139 9.68 3.20 0.82
CA VAL A 139 9.10 1.88 1.02
C VAL A 139 7.78 2.03 1.77
N GLU A 140 6.73 1.48 1.17
CA GLU A 140 5.44 1.28 1.80
C GLU A 140 5.29 -0.18 2.24
N PHE A 141 4.71 -0.39 3.42
CA PHE A 141 4.41 -1.72 3.93
C PHE A 141 2.92 -1.84 4.24
N SER A 142 2.27 -2.86 3.70
CA SER A 142 0.86 -3.19 3.98
C SER A 142 0.73 -4.39 4.91
N LEU A 143 -0.14 -4.22 5.93
CA LEU A 143 -0.63 -5.31 6.75
C LEU A 143 -1.86 -5.92 6.05
N GLU A 144 -1.67 -6.86 5.10
CA GLU A 144 -2.79 -7.45 4.38
C GLU A 144 -3.83 -8.02 5.35
N ASP A 145 -5.10 -7.69 5.10
CA ASP A 145 -6.23 -8.07 5.94
C ASP A 145 -6.22 -7.44 7.35
N ALA A 146 -5.80 -6.18 7.43
CA ALA A 146 -5.65 -5.46 8.70
C ALA A 146 -6.96 -5.34 9.47
N SER A 147 -8.10 -5.14 8.78
CA SER A 147 -9.41 -5.02 9.43
C SER A 147 -9.84 -6.26 10.22
N ARG A 148 -9.24 -7.43 9.95
CA ARG A 148 -9.47 -8.69 10.67
C ARG A 148 -8.27 -9.18 11.48
N SER A 149 -7.24 -8.37 11.59
CA SER A 149 -6.02 -8.69 12.34
C SER A 149 -6.16 -8.38 13.83
N ASP A 150 -5.41 -9.11 14.66
CA ASP A 150 -5.31 -8.79 16.08
C ASP A 150 -4.66 -7.42 16.29
N PHE A 151 -5.24 -6.60 17.16
CA PHE A 151 -4.82 -5.22 17.35
C PHE A 151 -3.39 -5.10 17.90
N GLU A 152 -3.06 -5.89 18.93
CA GLU A 152 -1.73 -5.86 19.55
C GLU A 152 -0.66 -6.37 18.57
N PHE A 153 -1.01 -7.37 17.76
CA PHE A 153 -0.14 -7.86 16.71
C PHE A 153 0.11 -6.80 15.63
N MET A 154 -0.93 -6.07 15.20
CA MET A 154 -0.76 -4.95 14.28
C MET A 154 0.16 -3.86 14.83
N CYS A 155 0.03 -3.50 16.11
CA CYS A 155 0.93 -2.54 16.75
C CYS A 155 2.37 -3.02 16.70
N ARG A 156 2.63 -4.30 17.07
CA ARG A 156 3.97 -4.90 17.02
C ARG A 156 4.57 -4.88 15.61
N VAL A 157 3.83 -5.35 14.60
CA VAL A 157 4.29 -5.36 13.20
C VAL A 157 4.61 -3.93 12.75
N THR A 158 3.70 -2.99 12.99
CA THR A 158 3.84 -1.58 12.58
C THR A 158 5.10 -0.95 13.16
N GLU A 159 5.32 -1.08 14.47
CA GLU A 159 6.52 -0.58 15.13
C GLU A 159 7.81 -1.14 14.49
N GLN A 160 7.84 -2.45 14.25
CA GLN A 160 9.02 -3.12 13.73
C GLN A 160 9.32 -2.77 12.28
N VAL A 161 8.31 -2.64 11.41
CA VAL A 161 8.53 -2.26 10.01
C VAL A 161 8.90 -0.80 9.86
N ILE A 162 8.39 0.10 10.72
CA ILE A 162 8.85 1.51 10.79
C ILE A 162 10.33 1.55 11.22
N ASN A 163 10.72 0.80 12.24
CA ASN A 163 12.12 0.68 12.66
C ASN A 163 13.02 0.07 11.58
N ALA A 164 12.48 -0.81 10.73
CA ALA A 164 13.19 -1.36 9.58
C ALA A 164 13.35 -0.37 8.42
N GLY A 165 12.60 0.75 8.43
CA GLY A 165 12.72 1.86 7.49
C GLY A 165 11.55 2.07 6.54
N ALA A 166 10.40 1.42 6.76
CA ALA A 166 9.17 1.76 6.05
C ALA A 166 8.74 3.20 6.38
N ARG A 167 8.35 3.95 5.36
CA ARG A 167 7.92 5.36 5.51
C ARG A 167 6.41 5.54 5.42
N THR A 168 5.73 4.58 4.84
CA THR A 168 4.27 4.53 4.77
C THR A 168 3.82 3.15 5.24
N ILE A 169 2.83 3.12 6.13
CA ILE A 169 2.22 1.89 6.61
C ILE A 169 0.76 1.91 6.20
N ASN A 170 0.34 0.91 5.45
CA ASN A 170 -1.01 0.81 4.95
C ASN A 170 -1.79 -0.30 5.68
N PHE A 171 -3.00 0.04 6.06
CA PHE A 171 -3.92 -0.84 6.78
C PHE A 171 -5.13 -1.13 5.90
N PRO A 172 -5.11 -2.16 5.04
CA PRO A 172 -6.22 -2.40 4.13
C PRO A 172 -7.41 -3.07 4.82
N ASP A 173 -8.62 -2.61 4.46
CA ASP A 173 -9.85 -3.38 4.64
C ASP A 173 -10.02 -4.29 3.41
N THR A 174 -9.26 -5.39 3.41
CA THR A 174 -9.08 -6.28 2.26
C THR A 174 -10.38 -6.98 1.85
N VAL A 175 -11.27 -7.24 2.80
CA VAL A 175 -12.57 -7.89 2.53
C VAL A 175 -13.72 -6.90 2.40
N GLY A 176 -13.46 -5.59 2.54
CA GLY A 176 -14.46 -4.54 2.39
C GLY A 176 -15.63 -4.64 3.38
N TYR A 177 -15.34 -5.08 4.61
CA TYR A 177 -16.35 -5.45 5.60
C TYR A 177 -16.41 -4.49 6.82
N ALA A 178 -15.44 -3.60 6.94
CA ALA A 178 -15.36 -2.69 8.08
C ALA A 178 -16.40 -1.57 7.98
N ALA A 179 -17.05 -1.27 9.11
CA ALA A 179 -17.89 -0.08 9.21
C ALA A 179 -17.02 1.19 9.40
N PRO A 180 -17.41 2.34 8.80
CA PRO A 180 -16.58 3.56 8.83
C PRO A 180 -16.15 4.00 10.23
N GLY A 181 -17.07 3.99 11.20
CA GLY A 181 -16.78 4.38 12.58
C GLY A 181 -15.79 3.43 13.28
N GLU A 182 -15.95 2.12 13.08
CA GLU A 182 -15.05 1.10 13.64
C GLU A 182 -13.65 1.18 13.02
N TYR A 183 -13.59 1.30 11.72
CA TYR A 183 -12.33 1.39 11.01
C TYR A 183 -11.55 2.66 11.40
N GLY A 184 -12.21 3.80 11.47
CA GLY A 184 -11.62 5.05 11.94
C GLY A 184 -11.07 4.94 13.37
N GLN A 185 -11.77 4.22 14.27
CA GLN A 185 -11.28 3.96 15.62
C GLN A 185 -10.04 3.04 15.63
N ILE A 186 -9.97 2.05 14.73
CA ILE A 186 -8.78 1.19 14.61
C ILE A 186 -7.57 2.05 14.24
N ILE A 187 -7.69 2.90 13.21
CA ILE A 187 -6.58 3.77 12.75
C ILE A 187 -6.16 4.74 13.86
N LYS A 188 -7.13 5.39 14.51
CA LYS A 188 -6.85 6.28 15.64
C LYS A 188 -6.06 5.58 16.75
N ARG A 189 -6.53 4.41 17.18
CA ARG A 189 -5.87 3.62 18.23
C ARG A 189 -4.47 3.18 17.81
N LEU A 190 -4.24 2.81 16.54
CA LEU A 190 -2.91 2.47 16.04
C LEU A 190 -1.97 3.66 16.15
N ILE A 191 -2.38 4.85 15.74
CA ILE A 191 -1.57 6.08 15.86
C ILE A 191 -1.23 6.37 17.32
N GLU A 192 -2.18 6.16 18.25
CA GLU A 192 -1.99 6.43 19.68
C GLU A 192 -1.13 5.37 20.39
N ASN A 193 -1.12 4.11 19.94
CA ASN A 193 -0.46 3.00 20.63
C ASN A 193 0.88 2.55 20.01
N VAL A 194 1.16 2.91 18.76
CA VAL A 194 2.44 2.59 18.13
C VAL A 194 3.48 3.65 18.52
N PRO A 195 4.56 3.30 19.25
CA PRO A 195 5.46 4.28 19.88
C PRO A 195 6.20 5.19 18.87
N ASN A 196 6.37 4.74 17.65
CA ASN A 196 7.08 5.45 16.58
C ASN A 196 6.17 5.83 15.40
N SER A 197 4.86 5.95 15.66
CA SER A 197 3.85 6.30 14.65
C SER A 197 4.13 7.64 13.95
N ASP A 198 4.76 8.58 14.65
CA ASP A 198 5.17 9.89 14.16
C ASP A 198 6.24 9.85 13.05
N LYS A 199 6.89 8.69 12.86
CA LYS A 199 7.97 8.50 11.86
C LYS A 199 7.48 7.94 10.52
N ALA A 200 6.19 7.67 10.38
CA ALA A 200 5.61 7.12 9.17
C ALA A 200 4.26 7.76 8.83
N VAL A 201 3.90 7.73 7.56
CA VAL A 201 2.56 8.07 7.09
C VAL A 201 1.66 6.85 7.28
N PHE A 202 0.49 7.04 7.88
CA PHE A 202 -0.54 6.01 7.97
C PHE A 202 -1.45 6.11 6.75
N SER A 203 -1.55 5.03 6.00
CA SER A 203 -2.33 4.91 4.78
C SER A 203 -3.49 3.95 4.97
N VAL A 204 -4.55 4.15 4.22
CA VAL A 204 -5.75 3.31 4.22
C VAL A 204 -6.10 2.90 2.80
N HIS A 205 -6.58 1.66 2.65
CA HIS A 205 -7.03 1.09 1.39
C HIS A 205 -8.26 0.24 1.65
N CYS A 206 -9.42 0.64 1.15
CA CYS A 206 -10.68 0.00 1.50
C CYS A 206 -11.37 -0.57 0.28
N HIS A 207 -11.67 -1.87 0.29
CA HIS A 207 -12.49 -2.51 -0.72
C HIS A 207 -13.97 -2.17 -0.55
N ASN A 208 -14.77 -2.39 -1.59
CA ASN A 208 -16.14 -1.88 -1.68
C ASN A 208 -17.21 -2.97 -1.65
N ASP A 209 -16.94 -4.11 -1.03
CA ASP A 209 -17.84 -5.27 -1.02
C ASP A 209 -19.20 -4.96 -0.42
N LEU A 210 -19.24 -4.12 0.62
CA LEU A 210 -20.49 -3.64 1.22
C LEU A 210 -20.93 -2.24 0.73
N GLY A 211 -20.24 -1.67 -0.26
CA GLY A 211 -20.55 -0.32 -0.74
C GLY A 211 -20.15 0.81 0.21
N LEU A 212 -19.27 0.55 1.18
CA LEU A 212 -18.88 1.49 2.24
C LEU A 212 -17.52 2.16 2.02
N ALA A 213 -16.74 1.78 1.01
CA ALA A 213 -15.38 2.29 0.82
C ALA A 213 -15.31 3.83 0.74
N CYS A 214 -16.22 4.47 0.01
CA CYS A 214 -16.26 5.93 -0.05
C CYS A 214 -16.54 6.60 1.30
N LEU A 215 -17.34 5.98 2.16
CA LEU A 215 -17.61 6.49 3.50
C LEU A 215 -16.40 6.35 4.43
N LEU A 216 -15.62 5.30 4.24
CA LEU A 216 -14.37 5.09 4.98
C LEU A 216 -13.33 6.18 4.68
N TYR A 217 -13.24 6.63 3.42
CA TYR A 217 -12.31 7.69 3.02
C TYR A 217 -12.82 9.11 3.31
N THR A 218 -14.13 9.33 3.35
CA THR A 218 -14.73 10.66 3.33
C THR A 218 -15.55 10.99 4.57
N SER A 219 -15.54 10.18 5.60
CA SER A 219 -16.26 10.45 6.84
C SER A 219 -15.54 11.54 7.69
N PRO A 220 -16.25 12.57 8.18
CA PRO A 220 -17.66 12.80 7.95
C PRO A 220 -17.94 13.34 6.54
N SER A 221 -18.83 12.67 5.82
CA SER A 221 -19.31 13.15 4.53
C SER A 221 -20.07 14.48 4.69
N PRO A 222 -19.99 15.40 3.73
CA PRO A 222 -20.87 16.58 3.72
C PRO A 222 -22.36 16.25 3.79
N ARG A 223 -22.75 15.03 3.41
CA ARG A 223 -24.14 14.52 3.51
C ARG A 223 -24.52 14.09 4.93
N ASP A 224 -23.55 13.81 5.81
CA ASP A 224 -23.78 13.36 7.19
C ASP A 224 -23.97 14.55 8.16
N ARG A 225 -24.00 15.78 7.63
CA ARG A 225 -24.17 17.01 8.41
C ARG A 225 -25.61 17.51 8.51
N TYR A 226 -26.59 16.69 8.07
CA TYR A 226 -28.01 17.05 8.16
C TYR A 226 -28.81 16.00 8.89
#